data_d3234879bd7a94cbf513507f70290a14
#
_entry.id   d3234879bd7a94cbf513507f70290a14
#
_cell.length_a   1.000
_cell.length_b   1.000
_cell.length_c   1.000
_cell.angle_alpha   90.00
_cell.angle_beta   90.00
_cell.angle_gamma   90.00
#
_symmetry.space_group_name_H-M   'P 1'
#
loop_
_entity.id
_entity.type
_entity.pdbx_description
1 polymer ?
#
loop_
_entity_poly.entity_id
_entity_poly.type
_entity_poly.pdbx_seq_one_letter_code
_entity_poly.pdbx_strand_id
1 'polypeptide(L)'
;MADAHTVYVDDSGTDGKSRVAAAAFCVSTTEKWIAFERKWRNIATNAGFKHFHMTEFAACRQDKPCNQCIKGQTTLAEHPWRRWTPKKRRLVLGHLARTVVEFVECGVGIAHTREDYEKYVRTSYARLYTSEPIGEEHLTYAVQRCGGELAVWRAKEGLIDVPLKFVFDLASKKQRDEIARIFFGAASGKPQFKDGIEQWFVPVGVAYESRKSVVQLLAADMLAWVTATIRARDLFGTGETLEMFQVADIFVDTQIRMGHTPKENVMQWEKGILDEAENKYGISEVRSHNAGTDENSLQRDKS
;
A
#
# COMPACT_ATOMS: atom_id res chain seq x y z
N MET A 1 -20.66 -8.53 -21.59
CA MET A 1 -19.85 -8.94 -20.42
C MET A 1 -19.26 -7.66 -19.87
N ALA A 2 -19.40 -7.40 -18.57
CA ALA A 2 -18.75 -6.22 -17.95
C ALA A 2 -17.23 -6.39 -18.08
N ASP A 3 -16.54 -5.33 -18.50
CA ASP A 3 -15.09 -5.35 -18.64
C ASP A 3 -14.44 -5.58 -17.27
N ALA A 4 -13.49 -6.53 -17.23
CA ALA A 4 -12.75 -6.82 -16.01
C ALA A 4 -11.93 -5.58 -15.58
N HIS A 5 -11.99 -5.25 -14.29
CA HIS A 5 -11.13 -4.23 -13.72
C HIS A 5 -9.74 -4.78 -13.42
N THR A 6 -8.71 -3.98 -13.64
CA THR A 6 -7.35 -4.30 -13.22
C THR A 6 -6.94 -3.41 -12.05
N VAL A 7 -6.44 -4.04 -11.00
CA VAL A 7 -5.91 -3.40 -9.80
C VAL A 7 -4.41 -3.47 -9.85
N TYR A 8 -3.73 -2.33 -9.93
CA TYR A 8 -2.29 -2.24 -9.78
C TYR A 8 -1.95 -1.93 -8.34
N VAL A 9 -0.96 -2.66 -7.81
CA VAL A 9 -0.60 -2.65 -6.39
C VAL A 9 0.89 -2.39 -6.23
N ASP A 10 1.23 -1.42 -5.39
CA ASP A 10 2.60 -1.16 -4.97
C ASP A 10 2.65 -0.81 -3.49
N ASP A 11 3.85 -0.80 -2.92
CA ASP A 11 4.09 -0.52 -1.52
C ASP A 11 5.14 0.57 -1.31
N SER A 12 5.19 1.07 -0.08
CA SER A 12 6.20 2.03 0.35
C SER A 12 6.61 1.78 1.80
N GLY A 13 7.91 1.77 2.05
CA GLY A 13 8.45 1.62 3.40
C GLY A 13 8.32 0.23 4.00
N THR A 14 8.01 -0.81 3.22
CA THR A 14 7.88 -2.19 3.70
C THR A 14 9.22 -2.92 3.84
N ASP A 15 10.32 -2.31 3.37
CA ASP A 15 11.70 -2.86 3.38
C ASP A 15 12.35 -2.98 4.77
N GLY A 16 11.64 -2.69 5.84
CA GLY A 16 12.14 -2.77 7.21
C GLY A 16 12.87 -1.54 7.72
N LYS A 17 13.18 -0.55 6.87
CA LYS A 17 13.97 0.63 7.24
C LYS A 17 13.12 1.86 7.58
N SER A 18 11.93 1.94 7.02
CA SER A 18 11.00 3.03 7.29
C SER A 18 10.20 2.78 8.59
N ARG A 19 9.88 3.84 9.33
CA ARG A 19 8.97 3.78 10.49
C ARG A 19 7.50 3.61 10.08
N VAL A 20 7.19 3.91 8.83
CA VAL A 20 5.84 3.81 8.24
C VAL A 20 5.92 2.85 7.09
N ALA A 21 4.97 1.93 7.03
CA ALA A 21 4.71 1.07 5.90
C ALA A 21 3.35 1.41 5.29
N ALA A 22 3.26 1.37 3.97
CA ALA A 22 2.02 1.63 3.23
C ALA A 22 1.90 0.68 2.04
N ALA A 23 0.65 0.43 1.62
CA ALA A 23 0.33 -0.15 0.32
C ALA A 23 -0.72 0.71 -0.37
N ALA A 24 -0.77 0.63 -1.69
CA ALA A 24 -1.79 1.30 -2.48
C ALA A 24 -2.32 0.43 -3.60
N PHE A 25 -3.62 0.58 -3.85
CA PHE A 25 -4.37 -0.02 -4.94
C PHE A 25 -4.85 1.09 -5.88
N CYS A 26 -4.60 0.93 -7.16
CA CYS A 26 -5.18 1.77 -8.21
C CYS A 26 -5.99 0.89 -9.15
N VAL A 27 -7.27 1.20 -9.29
CA VAL A 27 -8.25 0.38 -10.02
C VAL A 27 -8.80 1.14 -11.20
N SER A 28 -8.89 0.48 -12.35
CA SER A 28 -9.57 1.01 -13.51
C SER A 28 -9.89 -0.07 -14.55
N THR A 29 -10.64 0.29 -15.57
CA THR A 29 -10.90 -0.58 -16.73
C THR A 29 -9.66 -0.71 -17.63
N THR A 30 -9.63 -1.74 -18.44
CA THR A 30 -8.57 -1.95 -19.42
C THR A 30 -8.39 -0.76 -20.37
N GLU A 31 -9.49 -0.18 -20.83
CA GLU A 31 -9.45 0.97 -21.75
C GLU A 31 -8.81 2.20 -21.12
N LYS A 32 -9.20 2.52 -19.88
CA LYS A 32 -8.62 3.64 -19.15
C LYS A 32 -7.14 3.41 -18.84
N TRP A 33 -6.73 2.18 -18.53
CA TRP A 33 -5.33 1.84 -18.32
C TRP A 33 -4.47 1.97 -19.60
N ILE A 34 -5.03 1.64 -20.78
CA ILE A 34 -4.36 1.87 -22.06
C ILE A 34 -4.19 3.38 -22.31
N ALA A 35 -5.24 4.18 -22.04
CA ALA A 35 -5.18 5.62 -22.18
C ALA A 35 -4.21 6.27 -21.18
N PHE A 36 -4.19 5.80 -19.94
CA PHE A 36 -3.20 6.16 -18.91
C PHE A 36 -1.77 5.94 -19.41
N GLU A 37 -1.46 4.74 -19.88
CA GLU A 37 -0.13 4.40 -20.38
C GLU A 37 0.31 5.32 -21.50
N ARG A 38 -0.57 5.58 -22.47
CA ARG A 38 -0.29 6.48 -23.59
C ARG A 38 0.04 7.89 -23.11
N LYS A 39 -0.77 8.43 -22.20
CA LYS A 39 -0.56 9.77 -21.65
C LYS A 39 0.70 9.85 -20.81
N TRP A 40 0.94 8.87 -19.96
CA TRP A 40 2.15 8.79 -19.14
C TRP A 40 3.42 8.74 -20.00
N ARG A 41 3.45 7.88 -21.02
CA ARG A 41 4.59 7.76 -21.95
C ARG A 41 4.85 9.06 -22.71
N ASN A 42 3.82 9.80 -23.09
CA ASN A 42 3.97 11.11 -23.72
C ASN A 42 4.64 12.10 -22.75
N ILE A 43 4.20 12.15 -21.49
CA ILE A 43 4.81 13.00 -20.47
C ILE A 43 6.29 12.60 -20.26
N ALA A 44 6.57 11.31 -20.13
CA ALA A 44 7.91 10.78 -19.94
C ALA A 44 8.84 11.16 -21.10
N THR A 45 8.41 10.98 -22.33
CA THR A 45 9.15 11.34 -23.54
C THR A 45 9.45 12.84 -23.60
N ASN A 46 8.45 13.69 -23.37
CA ASN A 46 8.60 15.14 -23.40
C ASN A 46 9.49 15.67 -22.26
N ALA A 47 9.46 15.01 -21.11
CA ALA A 47 10.30 15.36 -19.97
C ALA A 47 11.72 14.78 -20.04
N GLY A 48 11.93 13.73 -20.88
CA GLY A 48 13.22 13.10 -21.12
C GLY A 48 13.59 12.05 -20.07
N PHE A 49 12.61 11.25 -19.57
CA PHE A 49 12.90 10.12 -18.69
C PHE A 49 12.29 8.82 -19.25
N LYS A 50 12.92 7.70 -18.92
CA LYS A 50 12.44 6.35 -19.32
C LYS A 50 11.76 5.61 -18.18
N HIS A 51 12.31 5.77 -16.97
CA HIS A 51 11.82 5.14 -15.76
C HIS A 51 11.49 6.21 -14.74
N PHE A 52 10.49 5.94 -13.91
CA PHE A 52 10.10 6.83 -12.83
C PHE A 52 9.89 5.97 -11.57
N HIS A 53 10.29 6.49 -10.45
CA HIS A 53 10.02 5.91 -9.15
C HIS A 53 9.88 7.07 -8.16
N MET A 54 8.79 7.12 -7.44
CA MET A 54 8.45 8.29 -6.64
C MET A 54 9.48 8.57 -5.54
N THR A 55 9.95 7.52 -4.86
CA THR A 55 10.99 7.63 -3.83
C THR A 55 12.30 8.19 -4.41
N GLU A 56 12.71 7.70 -5.58
CA GLU A 56 13.94 8.17 -6.24
C GLU A 56 13.79 9.61 -6.72
N PHE A 57 12.63 9.94 -7.28
CA PHE A 57 12.31 11.30 -7.71
C PHE A 57 12.35 12.28 -6.53
N ALA A 58 11.71 11.95 -5.42
CA ALA A 58 11.66 12.81 -4.24
C ALA A 58 13.05 12.95 -3.57
N ALA A 59 13.81 11.86 -3.49
CA ALA A 59 15.13 11.84 -2.84
C ALA A 59 16.24 12.46 -3.67
N CYS A 60 16.14 12.45 -5.02
CA CYS A 60 17.23 12.84 -5.90
C CYS A 60 17.02 14.24 -6.48
N ARG A 61 17.70 15.25 -5.91
CA ARG A 61 17.67 16.65 -6.34
C ARG A 61 19.06 17.12 -6.75
N GLN A 62 19.14 18.28 -7.39
CA GLN A 62 20.41 18.88 -7.79
C GLN A 62 21.31 19.19 -6.59
N ASP A 63 20.72 19.75 -5.54
CA ASP A 63 21.38 20.12 -4.28
C ASP A 63 21.57 18.91 -3.34
N LYS A 64 20.78 17.85 -3.51
CA LYS A 64 20.84 16.64 -2.69
C LYS A 64 20.71 15.40 -3.56
N PRO A 65 21.82 14.91 -4.16
CA PRO A 65 21.77 13.66 -4.93
C PRO A 65 21.47 12.46 -4.04
N CYS A 66 20.70 11.48 -4.55
CA CYS A 66 20.44 10.24 -3.83
C CYS A 66 21.69 9.34 -3.73
N ASN A 67 21.69 8.40 -2.80
CA ASN A 67 22.82 7.50 -2.56
C ASN A 67 23.28 6.73 -3.81
N GLN A 68 22.36 6.34 -4.70
CA GLN A 68 22.69 5.63 -5.94
C GLN A 68 23.47 6.54 -6.90
N CYS A 69 23.08 7.81 -7.02
CA CYS A 69 23.80 8.80 -7.80
C CYS A 69 25.19 9.13 -7.19
N ILE A 70 25.29 9.19 -5.86
CA ILE A 70 26.55 9.45 -5.16
C ILE A 70 27.53 8.29 -5.39
N LYS A 71 27.04 7.07 -5.34
CA LYS A 71 27.85 5.85 -5.55
C LYS A 71 28.14 5.54 -7.02
N GLY A 72 27.66 6.36 -7.96
CA GLY A 72 27.80 6.11 -9.39
C GLY A 72 27.02 4.89 -9.90
N GLN A 73 26.07 4.39 -9.11
CA GLN A 73 25.24 3.23 -9.47
C GLN A 73 24.10 3.59 -10.45
N THR A 74 23.78 4.87 -10.56
CA THR A 74 22.79 5.39 -11.52
C THR A 74 23.38 6.54 -12.31
N THR A 75 23.05 6.59 -13.58
CA THR A 75 23.49 7.63 -14.50
C THR A 75 22.51 8.82 -14.49
N LEU A 76 22.95 9.96 -15.01
CA LEU A 76 22.05 11.10 -15.24
C LEU A 76 20.97 10.82 -16.28
N ALA A 77 21.17 9.81 -17.12
CA ALA A 77 20.15 9.37 -18.09
C ALA A 77 19.02 8.60 -17.39
N GLU A 78 19.32 7.93 -16.28
CA GLU A 78 18.33 7.21 -15.46
C GLU A 78 17.59 8.15 -14.53
N HIS A 79 18.27 9.15 -13.96
CA HIS A 79 17.68 10.17 -13.07
C HIS A 79 17.78 11.59 -13.67
N PRO A 80 17.15 11.89 -14.80
CA PRO A 80 17.28 13.19 -15.48
C PRO A 80 16.72 14.35 -14.65
N TRP A 81 15.74 14.07 -13.76
CA TRP A 81 15.14 15.06 -12.86
C TRP A 81 16.12 15.70 -11.89
N ARG A 82 17.28 15.12 -11.69
CA ARG A 82 18.37 15.73 -10.91
C ARG A 82 18.81 17.08 -11.49
N ARG A 83 18.72 17.25 -12.82
CA ARG A 83 19.07 18.49 -13.51
C ARG A 83 17.88 19.44 -13.71
N TRP A 84 16.68 19.01 -13.35
CA TRP A 84 15.51 19.84 -13.57
C TRP A 84 15.44 20.97 -12.56
N THR A 85 15.03 22.14 -13.05
CA THR A 85 14.67 23.25 -12.17
C THR A 85 13.48 22.87 -11.28
N PRO A 86 13.33 23.49 -10.10
CA PRO A 86 12.15 23.27 -9.27
C PRO A 86 10.82 23.46 -10.00
N LYS A 87 10.76 24.44 -10.93
CA LYS A 87 9.57 24.67 -11.78
C LYS A 87 9.29 23.47 -12.68
N LYS A 88 10.32 22.93 -13.38
CA LYS A 88 10.15 21.74 -14.25
C LYS A 88 9.73 20.52 -13.43
N ARG A 89 10.34 20.30 -12.25
CA ARG A 89 9.98 19.19 -11.36
C ARG A 89 8.49 19.24 -10.99
N ARG A 90 8.03 20.40 -10.50
CA ARG A 90 6.62 20.62 -10.15
C ARG A 90 5.68 20.42 -11.34
N LEU A 91 6.03 20.93 -12.50
CA LEU A 91 5.21 20.81 -13.70
C LEU A 91 5.03 19.34 -14.09
N VAL A 92 6.13 18.60 -14.21
CA VAL A 92 6.10 17.18 -14.60
C VAL A 92 5.37 16.35 -13.57
N LEU A 93 5.67 16.51 -12.27
CA LEU A 93 4.99 15.78 -11.20
C LEU A 93 3.48 16.06 -11.20
N GLY A 94 3.08 17.32 -11.37
CA GLY A 94 1.67 17.71 -11.47
C GLY A 94 0.97 17.09 -12.69
N HIS A 95 1.66 16.94 -13.81
CA HIS A 95 1.09 16.23 -14.98
C HIS A 95 0.92 14.74 -14.71
N LEU A 96 1.89 14.09 -14.07
CA LEU A 96 1.81 12.68 -13.70
C LEU A 96 0.68 12.43 -12.69
N ALA A 97 0.60 13.21 -11.62
CA ALA A 97 -0.45 13.09 -10.61
C ALA A 97 -1.85 13.31 -11.20
N ARG A 98 -2.03 14.33 -12.04
CA ARG A 98 -3.31 14.54 -12.76
C ARG A 98 -3.65 13.41 -13.72
N THR A 99 -2.65 12.75 -14.30
CA THR A 99 -2.89 11.55 -15.13
C THR A 99 -3.42 10.39 -14.27
N VAL A 100 -2.91 10.22 -13.05
CA VAL A 100 -3.49 9.23 -12.11
C VAL A 100 -4.96 9.55 -11.86
N VAL A 101 -5.29 10.78 -11.47
CA VAL A 101 -6.68 11.19 -11.17
C VAL A 101 -7.61 11.02 -12.37
N GLU A 102 -7.14 11.29 -13.58
CA GLU A 102 -7.97 11.24 -14.80
C GLU A 102 -8.38 9.83 -15.18
N PHE A 103 -7.51 8.84 -14.94
CA PHE A 103 -7.72 7.47 -15.43
C PHE A 103 -7.98 6.43 -14.35
N VAL A 104 -7.64 6.70 -13.09
CA VAL A 104 -7.92 5.81 -11.96
C VAL A 104 -9.34 6.03 -11.47
N GLU A 105 -10.17 4.99 -11.49
CA GLU A 105 -11.56 5.05 -11.02
C GLU A 105 -11.65 4.97 -9.50
N CYS A 106 -10.76 4.19 -8.90
CA CYS A 106 -10.62 4.13 -7.45
C CYS A 106 -9.14 3.98 -7.08
N GLY A 107 -8.67 4.86 -6.22
CA GLY A 107 -7.37 4.76 -5.57
C GLY A 107 -7.56 4.57 -4.07
N VAL A 108 -6.88 3.59 -3.48
CA VAL A 108 -6.86 3.34 -2.04
C VAL A 108 -5.41 3.24 -1.58
N GLY A 109 -5.01 4.12 -0.68
CA GLY A 109 -3.71 4.07 -0.02
C GLY A 109 -3.89 3.92 1.49
N ILE A 110 -3.28 2.92 2.10
CA ILE A 110 -3.33 2.68 3.56
C ILE A 110 -1.92 2.64 4.12
N ALA A 111 -1.70 3.41 5.17
CA ALA A 111 -0.44 3.43 5.91
C ALA A 111 -0.64 3.08 7.38
N HIS A 112 0.37 2.47 7.98
CA HIS A 112 0.46 2.20 9.42
C HIS A 112 1.88 2.39 9.92
N THR A 113 2.05 2.62 11.23
CA THR A 113 3.39 2.61 11.82
C THR A 113 3.82 1.18 12.12
N ARG A 114 5.13 0.93 12.06
CA ARG A 114 5.67 -0.37 12.48
C ARG A 114 5.44 -0.60 13.95
N GLU A 115 5.57 0.45 14.76
CA GLU A 115 5.36 0.38 16.21
C GLU A 115 3.92 -0.04 16.55
N ASP A 116 2.91 0.60 15.95
CA ASP A 116 1.51 0.23 16.18
C ASP A 116 1.21 -1.18 15.69
N TYR A 117 1.78 -1.56 14.53
CA TYR A 117 1.63 -2.90 14.00
C TYR A 117 2.21 -3.95 14.97
N GLU A 118 3.46 -3.80 15.38
CA GLU A 118 4.12 -4.75 16.28
C GLU A 118 3.41 -4.86 17.63
N LYS A 119 2.95 -3.72 18.16
CA LYS A 119 2.32 -3.66 19.48
C LYS A 119 0.90 -4.20 19.51
N TYR A 120 0.10 -3.89 18.49
CA TYR A 120 -1.34 -4.11 18.53
C TYR A 120 -1.85 -5.15 17.51
N VAL A 121 -1.19 -5.29 16.37
CA VAL A 121 -1.68 -6.13 15.27
C VAL A 121 -0.99 -7.49 15.22
N ARG A 122 0.34 -7.51 15.34
CA ARG A 122 1.14 -8.71 15.13
C ARG A 122 0.70 -9.88 16.00
N THR A 123 0.48 -9.65 17.28
CA THR A 123 0.11 -10.71 18.22
C THR A 123 -1.25 -11.29 17.90
N SER A 124 -2.23 -10.43 17.63
CA SER A 124 -3.59 -10.85 17.31
C SER A 124 -3.69 -11.47 15.93
N TYR A 125 -3.00 -10.88 14.96
CA TYR A 125 -2.94 -11.38 13.60
C TYR A 125 -2.28 -12.76 13.51
N ALA A 126 -1.16 -12.97 14.20
CA ALA A 126 -0.48 -14.26 14.25
C ALA A 126 -1.35 -15.35 14.92
N ARG A 127 -2.15 -14.98 15.93
CA ARG A 127 -3.07 -15.93 16.60
C ARG A 127 -4.22 -16.36 15.71
N LEU A 128 -4.73 -15.45 14.88
CA LEU A 128 -5.92 -15.70 14.07
C LEU A 128 -5.64 -16.39 12.75
N TYR A 129 -4.52 -16.09 12.12
CA TYR A 129 -4.28 -16.48 10.74
C TYR A 129 -3.19 -17.51 10.52
N THR A 130 -2.30 -17.76 11.48
CA THR A 130 -1.21 -18.75 11.26
C THR A 130 -0.67 -19.36 12.53
N SER A 131 -0.32 -20.65 12.43
CA SER A 131 0.61 -21.33 13.34
C SER A 131 2.08 -20.97 13.08
N GLU A 132 2.36 -20.18 12.02
CA GLU A 132 3.70 -19.76 11.61
C GLU A 132 3.73 -18.22 11.45
N PRO A 133 4.82 -17.56 11.88
CA PRO A 133 4.96 -16.11 11.67
C PRO A 133 4.91 -15.79 10.17
N ILE A 134 4.04 -14.88 9.79
CA ILE A 134 4.02 -14.33 8.43
C ILE A 134 5.16 -13.33 8.35
N GLY A 135 6.13 -13.56 7.49
CA GLY A 135 7.39 -12.85 7.57
C GLY A 135 7.42 -11.42 7.00
N GLU A 136 6.53 -11.07 6.08
CA GLU A 136 6.42 -9.74 5.49
C GLU A 136 5.08 -9.08 5.90
N GLU A 137 4.78 -9.21 7.15
CA GLU A 137 3.49 -8.90 7.77
C GLU A 137 2.98 -7.47 7.48
N HIS A 138 3.90 -6.49 7.37
CA HIS A 138 3.53 -5.10 7.12
C HIS A 138 2.89 -4.90 5.74
N LEU A 139 3.45 -5.52 4.69
CA LEU A 139 2.87 -5.46 3.35
C LEU A 139 1.52 -6.19 3.33
N THR A 140 1.49 -7.40 3.87
CA THR A 140 0.30 -8.25 3.94
C THR A 140 -0.86 -7.54 4.63
N TYR A 141 -0.59 -6.93 5.78
CA TYR A 141 -1.59 -6.17 6.52
C TYR A 141 -2.09 -4.95 5.74
N ALA A 142 -1.19 -4.15 5.17
CA ALA A 142 -1.57 -2.97 4.38
C ALA A 142 -2.41 -3.37 3.15
N VAL A 143 -2.04 -4.46 2.46
CA VAL A 143 -2.77 -5.02 1.31
C VAL A 143 -4.17 -5.46 1.71
N GLN A 144 -4.33 -6.16 2.85
CA GLN A 144 -5.65 -6.54 3.34
C GLN A 144 -6.54 -5.34 3.65
N ARG A 145 -5.97 -4.31 4.28
CA ARG A 145 -6.71 -3.08 4.60
C ARG A 145 -7.14 -2.34 3.33
N CYS A 146 -6.26 -2.24 2.33
CA CYS A 146 -6.64 -1.71 1.00
C CYS A 146 -7.76 -2.54 0.37
N GLY A 147 -7.70 -3.86 0.51
CA GLY A 147 -8.74 -4.77 0.02
C GLY A 147 -10.11 -4.50 0.64
N GLY A 148 -10.18 -4.28 1.95
CA GLY A 148 -11.43 -3.92 2.63
C GLY A 148 -12.03 -2.62 2.09
N GLU A 149 -11.23 -1.56 1.93
CA GLU A 149 -11.69 -0.29 1.36
C GLU A 149 -12.13 -0.43 -0.10
N LEU A 150 -11.41 -1.23 -0.89
CA LEU A 150 -11.81 -1.54 -2.26
C LEU A 150 -13.16 -2.27 -2.32
N ALA A 151 -13.40 -3.23 -1.42
CA ALA A 151 -14.68 -3.94 -1.33
C ALA A 151 -15.83 -2.98 -1.02
N VAL A 152 -15.64 -2.03 -0.08
CA VAL A 152 -16.64 -1.00 0.25
C VAL A 152 -16.93 -0.11 -0.97
N TRP A 153 -15.89 0.30 -1.70
CA TRP A 153 -16.10 1.10 -2.92
C TRP A 153 -16.89 0.30 -3.96
N ARG A 154 -16.52 -0.95 -4.24
CA ARG A 154 -17.22 -1.81 -5.20
C ARG A 154 -18.70 -2.02 -4.85
N ALA A 155 -18.99 -2.21 -3.57
CA ALA A 155 -20.37 -2.36 -3.11
C ALA A 155 -21.18 -1.08 -3.39
N LYS A 156 -20.61 0.09 -3.16
CA LYS A 156 -21.26 1.37 -3.43
C LYS A 156 -21.51 1.63 -4.91
N GLU A 157 -20.57 1.20 -5.76
CA GLU A 157 -20.67 1.38 -7.21
C GLU A 157 -21.44 0.23 -7.91
N GLY A 158 -21.92 -0.76 -7.17
CA GLY A 158 -22.63 -1.93 -7.76
C GLY A 158 -21.72 -2.85 -8.57
N LEU A 159 -20.42 -2.89 -8.25
CA LEU A 159 -19.40 -3.61 -9.01
C LEU A 159 -18.96 -4.93 -8.35
N ILE A 160 -19.74 -5.47 -7.40
CA ILE A 160 -19.36 -6.67 -6.63
C ILE A 160 -19.05 -7.85 -7.56
N ASP A 161 -19.86 -8.06 -8.60
CA ASP A 161 -19.74 -9.18 -9.53
C ASP A 161 -18.75 -8.93 -10.69
N VAL A 162 -18.16 -7.73 -10.76
CA VAL A 162 -17.17 -7.43 -11.81
C VAL A 162 -15.85 -8.12 -11.49
N PRO A 163 -15.29 -8.93 -12.40
CA PRO A 163 -14.04 -9.63 -12.15
C PRO A 163 -12.86 -8.67 -11.92
N LEU A 164 -11.96 -9.02 -10.99
CA LEU A 164 -10.73 -8.26 -10.69
C LEU A 164 -9.47 -9.05 -11.05
N LYS A 165 -8.55 -8.41 -11.76
CA LYS A 165 -7.18 -8.88 -11.95
C LYS A 165 -6.25 -8.02 -11.10
N PHE A 166 -5.42 -8.64 -10.28
CA PHE A 166 -4.41 -7.94 -9.49
C PHE A 166 -3.04 -8.04 -10.14
N VAL A 167 -2.32 -6.93 -10.20
CA VAL A 167 -0.95 -6.83 -10.72
C VAL A 167 -0.10 -6.14 -9.67
N PHE A 168 0.83 -6.87 -9.09
CA PHE A 168 1.77 -6.39 -8.08
C PHE A 168 3.11 -6.02 -8.71
N ASP A 169 3.82 -5.03 -8.16
CA ASP A 169 5.24 -4.85 -8.48
C ASP A 169 6.03 -6.10 -8.07
N LEU A 170 7.17 -6.31 -8.74
CA LEU A 170 8.00 -7.50 -8.53
C LEU A 170 8.33 -7.67 -7.04
N ALA A 171 7.72 -8.71 -6.48
CA ALA A 171 7.91 -9.11 -5.10
C ALA A 171 8.88 -10.29 -4.99
N SER A 172 9.52 -10.46 -3.84
CA SER A 172 10.27 -11.67 -3.51
C SER A 172 9.35 -12.90 -3.57
N LYS A 173 9.93 -14.09 -3.72
CA LYS A 173 9.14 -15.34 -3.68
C LYS A 173 8.27 -15.41 -2.42
N LYS A 174 8.84 -15.04 -1.27
CA LYS A 174 8.15 -15.04 0.01
C LYS A 174 6.94 -14.10 0.01
N GLN A 175 7.10 -12.85 -0.44
CA GLN A 175 6.00 -11.91 -0.58
C GLN A 175 4.92 -12.43 -1.52
N ARG A 176 5.28 -13.04 -2.64
CA ARG A 176 4.32 -13.65 -3.57
C ARG A 176 3.51 -14.76 -2.94
N ASP A 177 4.18 -15.65 -2.18
CA ASP A 177 3.51 -16.74 -1.48
C ASP A 177 2.54 -16.22 -0.40
N GLU A 178 2.88 -15.13 0.28
CA GLU A 178 2.04 -14.47 1.27
C GLU A 178 0.83 -13.77 0.64
N ILE A 179 1.04 -13.01 -0.43
CA ILE A 179 -0.03 -12.38 -1.20
C ILE A 179 -0.98 -13.43 -1.77
N ALA A 180 -0.44 -14.52 -2.32
CA ALA A 180 -1.25 -15.63 -2.81
C ALA A 180 -2.13 -16.25 -1.72
N ARG A 181 -1.62 -16.37 -0.49
CA ARG A 181 -2.41 -16.84 0.65
C ARG A 181 -3.56 -15.91 1.01
N ILE A 182 -3.38 -14.59 0.91
CA ILE A 182 -4.44 -13.62 1.18
C ILE A 182 -5.56 -13.72 0.15
N PHE A 183 -5.18 -13.78 -1.14
CA PHE A 183 -6.16 -13.74 -2.23
C PHE A 183 -6.74 -15.11 -2.57
N PHE A 184 -6.02 -16.19 -2.30
CA PHE A 184 -6.39 -17.56 -2.65
C PHE A 184 -6.32 -18.52 -1.46
N GLY A 185 -6.54 -18.02 -0.25
CA GLY A 185 -6.33 -18.78 0.98
C GLY A 185 -7.10 -20.10 1.06
N ALA A 186 -8.25 -20.20 0.41
CA ALA A 186 -9.01 -21.44 0.29
C ALA A 186 -8.28 -22.52 -0.50
N ALA A 187 -7.44 -22.16 -1.46
CA ALA A 187 -6.64 -23.13 -2.24
C ALA A 187 -5.58 -23.84 -1.39
N SER A 188 -5.21 -23.30 -0.22
CA SER A 188 -4.25 -23.91 0.71
C SER A 188 -4.82 -25.03 1.56
N GLY A 189 -6.12 -25.32 1.47
CA GLY A 189 -6.80 -26.38 2.23
C GLY A 189 -6.93 -26.11 3.74
N LYS A 190 -6.57 -24.92 4.21
CA LYS A 190 -6.72 -24.54 5.63
C LYS A 190 -8.08 -23.89 5.86
N PRO A 191 -8.98 -24.47 6.71
CA PRO A 191 -10.36 -23.99 6.93
C PRO A 191 -10.48 -22.53 7.38
N GLN A 192 -9.47 -22.03 8.08
CA GLN A 192 -9.43 -20.68 8.62
C GLN A 192 -9.35 -19.57 7.56
N PHE A 193 -9.09 -19.92 6.30
CA PHE A 193 -9.04 -18.96 5.19
C PHE A 193 -10.27 -19.04 4.26
N LYS A 194 -11.27 -19.88 4.57
CA LYS A 194 -12.51 -19.95 3.79
C LYS A 194 -13.27 -18.63 3.71
N ASP A 195 -13.03 -17.74 4.69
CA ASP A 195 -13.68 -16.43 4.78
C ASP A 195 -12.69 -15.28 4.46
N GLY A 196 -11.67 -15.55 3.65
CA GLY A 196 -10.67 -14.57 3.25
C GLY A 196 -11.20 -13.48 2.31
N ILE A 197 -10.30 -12.68 1.77
CA ILE A 197 -10.62 -11.61 0.79
C ILE A 197 -11.42 -12.15 -0.42
N GLU A 198 -11.34 -13.44 -0.71
CA GLU A 198 -12.08 -14.11 -1.78
C GLU A 198 -13.59 -13.87 -1.74
N GLN A 199 -14.19 -13.78 -0.55
CA GLN A 199 -15.61 -13.46 -0.43
C GLN A 199 -15.96 -12.03 -0.86
N TRP A 200 -14.96 -11.13 -0.91
CA TRP A 200 -15.14 -9.72 -1.27
C TRP A 200 -14.77 -9.42 -2.72
N PHE A 201 -14.09 -10.36 -3.38
CA PHE A 201 -13.67 -10.22 -4.75
C PHE A 201 -13.93 -11.48 -5.55
N VAL A 202 -14.10 -11.33 -6.85
CA VAL A 202 -13.99 -12.43 -7.82
C VAL A 202 -12.62 -12.26 -8.49
N PRO A 203 -11.51 -12.74 -7.87
CA PRO A 203 -10.20 -12.60 -8.47
C PRO A 203 -10.10 -13.54 -9.66
N VAL A 204 -9.81 -12.99 -10.84
CA VAL A 204 -9.55 -13.80 -12.05
C VAL A 204 -8.07 -14.09 -12.22
N GLY A 205 -7.20 -13.48 -11.39
CA GLY A 205 -5.78 -13.77 -11.37
C GLY A 205 -4.96 -12.74 -10.61
N VAL A 206 -3.76 -13.18 -10.21
CA VAL A 206 -2.69 -12.33 -9.67
C VAL A 206 -1.47 -12.46 -10.57
N ALA A 207 -0.92 -11.33 -10.96
CA ALA A 207 0.32 -11.23 -11.72
C ALA A 207 1.36 -10.42 -10.94
N TYR A 208 2.63 -10.68 -11.22
CA TYR A 208 3.77 -9.95 -10.66
C TYR A 208 4.59 -9.40 -11.82
N GLU A 209 4.66 -8.09 -11.91
CA GLU A 209 5.26 -7.40 -13.03
C GLU A 209 6.25 -6.34 -12.55
N SER A 210 7.17 -5.95 -13.43
CA SER A 210 8.09 -4.86 -13.11
C SER A 210 7.50 -3.52 -13.50
N ARG A 211 7.54 -2.52 -12.62
CA ARG A 211 7.22 -1.12 -12.94
C ARG A 211 8.07 -0.54 -14.09
N LYS A 212 9.20 -1.18 -14.44
CA LYS A 212 9.98 -0.80 -15.61
C LYS A 212 9.28 -1.18 -16.93
N SER A 213 8.48 -2.23 -16.91
CA SER A 213 7.71 -2.73 -18.08
C SER A 213 6.25 -2.30 -18.04
N VAL A 214 5.66 -2.24 -16.84
CA VAL A 214 4.23 -1.94 -16.64
C VAL A 214 4.08 -0.56 -15.99
N VAL A 215 3.80 0.41 -16.82
CA VAL A 215 3.71 1.84 -16.44
C VAL A 215 2.58 2.11 -15.44
N GLN A 216 1.52 1.33 -15.47
CA GLN A 216 0.36 1.48 -14.59
C GLN A 216 0.72 1.27 -13.10
N LEU A 217 1.73 0.46 -12.79
CA LEU A 217 2.25 0.31 -11.43
C LEU A 217 2.75 1.63 -10.83
N LEU A 218 3.14 2.60 -11.67
CA LEU A 218 3.61 3.91 -11.22
C LEU A 218 2.50 4.77 -10.60
N ALA A 219 1.23 4.49 -10.91
CA ALA A 219 0.09 5.12 -10.24
C ALA A 219 0.03 4.66 -8.77
N ALA A 220 0.18 3.36 -8.54
CA ALA A 220 0.20 2.77 -7.19
C ALA A 220 1.47 3.18 -6.41
N ASP A 221 2.66 3.22 -7.06
CA ASP A 221 3.91 3.74 -6.47
C ASP A 221 3.73 5.18 -5.94
N MET A 222 3.13 6.05 -6.76
CA MET A 222 2.88 7.44 -6.35
C MET A 222 1.91 7.52 -5.17
N LEU A 223 0.83 6.75 -5.20
CA LEU A 223 -0.18 6.74 -4.12
C LEU A 223 0.40 6.13 -2.83
N ALA A 224 1.11 5.02 -2.90
CA ALA A 224 1.76 4.40 -1.74
C ALA A 224 2.77 5.36 -1.08
N TRP A 225 3.61 6.01 -1.91
CA TRP A 225 4.61 6.95 -1.43
C TRP A 225 3.97 8.16 -0.73
N VAL A 226 2.96 8.80 -1.33
CA VAL A 226 2.33 9.99 -0.72
C VAL A 226 1.61 9.62 0.57
N THR A 227 0.93 8.47 0.60
CA THR A 227 0.23 7.97 1.79
C THR A 227 1.20 7.71 2.95
N ALA A 228 2.33 7.03 2.69
CA ALA A 228 3.37 6.81 3.68
C ALA A 228 3.98 8.13 4.19
N THR A 229 4.22 9.08 3.27
CA THR A 229 4.86 10.36 3.59
C THR A 229 3.95 11.27 4.42
N ILE A 230 2.66 11.34 4.10
CA ILE A 230 1.65 12.07 4.92
C ILE A 230 1.63 11.48 6.33
N ARG A 231 1.56 10.14 6.46
CA ARG A 231 1.54 9.50 7.78
C ARG A 231 2.81 9.76 8.58
N ALA A 232 3.98 9.71 7.94
CA ALA A 232 5.25 10.02 8.58
C ALA A 232 5.32 11.48 9.06
N ARG A 233 4.80 12.42 8.27
CA ARG A 233 4.70 13.83 8.66
C ARG A 233 3.80 14.01 9.89
N ASP A 234 2.60 13.45 9.84
CA ASP A 234 1.58 13.65 10.88
C ASP A 234 2.03 13.12 12.25
N LEU A 235 2.82 12.04 12.24
CA LEU A 235 3.27 11.41 13.50
C LEU A 235 4.65 11.85 13.98
N PHE A 236 5.55 12.16 13.06
CA PHE A 236 6.96 12.35 13.39
C PHE A 236 7.50 13.71 12.97
N GLY A 237 6.68 14.55 12.33
CA GLY A 237 7.13 15.81 11.75
C GLY A 237 8.19 15.61 10.66
N THR A 238 8.24 14.44 10.02
CA THR A 238 9.24 14.07 9.01
C THR A 238 8.60 13.76 7.68
N GLY A 239 9.38 13.80 6.60
CA GLY A 239 8.89 13.47 5.27
C GLY A 239 8.19 14.61 4.55
N GLU A 240 8.12 15.80 5.15
CA GLU A 240 7.59 16.97 4.45
C GLU A 240 8.42 17.31 3.23
N THR A 241 7.80 17.27 2.07
CA THR A 241 8.39 17.71 0.82
C THR A 241 7.38 18.49 0.01
N LEU A 242 7.88 19.39 -0.82
CA LEU A 242 7.02 20.13 -1.75
C LEU A 242 6.26 19.17 -2.69
N GLU A 243 6.94 18.09 -3.08
CA GLU A 243 6.37 17.05 -3.91
C GLU A 243 5.19 16.33 -3.22
N MET A 244 5.30 16.04 -1.92
CA MET A 244 4.21 15.43 -1.15
C MET A 244 2.96 16.32 -1.17
N PHE A 245 3.09 17.58 -0.82
CA PHE A 245 1.94 18.51 -0.81
C PHE A 245 1.32 18.62 -2.18
N GLN A 246 2.12 18.75 -3.22
CA GLN A 246 1.62 18.87 -4.59
C GLN A 246 0.80 17.63 -5.03
N VAL A 247 1.25 16.42 -4.71
CA VAL A 247 0.52 15.19 -5.06
C VAL A 247 -0.73 15.05 -4.20
N ALA A 248 -0.61 15.32 -2.89
CA ALA A 248 -1.75 15.28 -1.97
C ALA A 248 -2.87 16.25 -2.39
N ASP A 249 -2.52 17.50 -2.73
CA ASP A 249 -3.47 18.51 -3.20
C ASP A 249 -4.21 18.10 -4.48
N ILE A 250 -3.52 17.40 -5.40
CA ILE A 250 -4.13 16.91 -6.64
C ILE A 250 -5.06 15.71 -6.35
N PHE A 251 -4.76 14.90 -5.33
CA PHE A 251 -5.56 13.72 -4.98
C PHE A 251 -6.77 14.06 -4.07
N VAL A 252 -6.73 15.18 -3.36
CA VAL A 252 -7.88 15.69 -2.61
C VAL A 252 -9.06 15.92 -3.56
N ASP A 253 -10.27 15.68 -3.11
CA ASP A 253 -11.51 15.85 -3.88
C ASP A 253 -11.70 14.88 -5.07
N THR A 254 -10.98 13.76 -5.07
CA THR A 254 -11.09 12.74 -6.11
C THR A 254 -11.58 11.39 -5.55
N GLN A 255 -11.71 10.37 -6.42
CA GLN A 255 -11.98 8.98 -6.02
C GLN A 255 -10.75 8.29 -5.36
N ILE A 256 -9.69 9.06 -5.08
CA ILE A 256 -8.49 8.57 -4.42
C ILE A 256 -8.64 8.76 -2.91
N ARG A 257 -8.55 7.67 -2.17
CA ARG A 257 -8.68 7.64 -0.73
C ARG A 257 -7.32 7.32 -0.11
N MET A 258 -6.86 8.20 0.76
CA MET A 258 -5.67 7.98 1.57
C MET A 258 -6.10 7.85 3.03
N GLY A 259 -5.83 6.70 3.61
CA GLY A 259 -6.18 6.41 4.98
C GLY A 259 -4.96 6.00 5.80
N HIS A 260 -5.12 6.10 7.08
CA HIS A 260 -4.24 5.48 8.05
C HIS A 260 -5.10 4.64 8.98
N THR A 261 -4.52 3.65 9.59
CA THR A 261 -5.19 2.90 10.64
C THR A 261 -4.88 3.60 11.96
N PRO A 262 -5.82 4.37 12.54
CA PRO A 262 -5.66 4.94 13.87
C PRO A 262 -5.52 3.80 14.89
N LYS A 263 -4.83 4.06 15.99
CA LYS A 263 -4.69 3.11 17.10
C LYS A 263 -6.05 2.56 17.55
N GLU A 264 -7.04 3.42 17.66
CA GLU A 264 -8.40 3.07 18.07
C GLU A 264 -9.08 2.11 17.09
N ASN A 265 -8.89 2.32 15.79
CA ASN A 265 -9.44 1.44 14.76
C ASN A 265 -8.71 0.10 14.70
N VAL A 266 -7.40 0.07 14.99
CA VAL A 266 -6.66 -1.19 15.14
C VAL A 266 -7.23 -2.00 16.30
N MET A 267 -7.44 -1.35 17.46
CA MET A 267 -8.00 -2.00 18.66
C MET A 267 -9.45 -2.44 18.45
N GLN A 268 -10.29 -1.63 17.77
CA GLN A 268 -11.66 -2.00 17.43
C GLN A 268 -11.73 -3.16 16.43
N TRP A 269 -10.87 -3.15 15.45
CA TRP A 269 -10.76 -4.23 14.48
C TRP A 269 -10.26 -5.52 15.14
N GLU A 270 -9.25 -5.42 16.00
CA GLU A 270 -8.76 -6.53 16.83
C GLU A 270 -9.88 -7.12 17.68
N LYS A 271 -10.63 -6.26 18.38
CA LYS A 271 -11.78 -6.68 19.19
C LYS A 271 -12.86 -7.34 18.32
N GLY A 272 -13.20 -6.77 17.18
CA GLY A 272 -14.19 -7.34 16.27
C GLY A 272 -13.79 -8.73 15.75
N ILE A 273 -12.52 -8.93 15.40
CA ILE A 273 -12.00 -10.23 14.99
C ILE A 273 -11.98 -11.23 16.15
N LEU A 274 -11.59 -10.80 17.35
CA LEU A 274 -11.61 -11.66 18.53
C LEU A 274 -13.03 -12.06 18.91
N ASP A 275 -13.97 -11.11 18.88
CA ASP A 275 -15.38 -11.38 19.16
C ASP A 275 -16.00 -12.34 18.09
N GLU A 276 -15.61 -12.18 16.82
CA GLU A 276 -16.03 -13.09 15.74
C GLU A 276 -15.41 -14.48 15.90
N ALA A 277 -14.13 -14.56 16.24
CA ALA A 277 -13.42 -15.82 16.49
C ALA A 277 -14.00 -16.55 17.73
N GLU A 278 -14.30 -15.82 18.82
CA GLU A 278 -15.01 -16.40 19.99
C GLU A 278 -16.37 -16.96 19.60
N ASN A 279 -17.17 -16.20 18.86
CA ASN A 279 -18.52 -16.61 18.45
C ASN A 279 -18.51 -17.79 17.46
N LYS A 280 -17.55 -17.84 16.55
CA LYS A 280 -17.48 -18.83 15.47
C LYS A 280 -16.77 -20.12 15.86
N TYR A 281 -15.79 -20.03 16.76
CA TYR A 281 -14.89 -21.15 17.08
C TYR A 281 -14.88 -21.54 18.57
N GLY A 282 -15.62 -20.86 19.42
CA GLY A 282 -15.73 -21.17 20.86
C GLY A 282 -14.41 -20.97 21.64
N ILE A 283 -13.52 -20.10 21.16
CA ILE A 283 -12.20 -19.90 21.76
C ILE A 283 -12.31 -18.90 22.92
N SER A 284 -12.73 -19.37 24.10
CA SER A 284 -12.85 -18.52 25.31
C SER A 284 -11.52 -18.25 26.05
N GLU A 285 -10.42 -18.91 25.67
CA GLU A 285 -9.15 -18.84 26.41
C GLU A 285 -8.28 -17.59 26.13
N VAL A 286 -8.67 -16.72 25.21
CA VAL A 286 -7.82 -15.59 24.79
C VAL A 286 -7.81 -14.43 25.80
N ARG A 287 -8.83 -14.34 26.68
CA ARG A 287 -8.94 -13.22 27.64
C ARG A 287 -8.04 -13.30 28.86
N SER A 288 -7.52 -14.48 29.23
CA SER A 288 -6.83 -14.66 30.51
C SER A 288 -5.33 -14.27 30.52
N HIS A 289 -4.70 -14.03 29.34
CA HIS A 289 -3.27 -13.75 29.29
C HIS A 289 -2.90 -12.27 29.29
N ASN A 290 -3.81 -11.36 28.98
CA ASN A 290 -3.52 -9.91 28.96
C ASN A 290 -3.82 -9.17 30.27
N ALA A 291 -4.49 -9.80 31.23
CA ALA A 291 -4.77 -9.19 32.54
C ALA A 291 -3.60 -9.29 33.54
N GLY A 292 -2.55 -10.05 33.21
CA GLY A 292 -1.46 -10.36 34.14
C GLY A 292 -0.17 -9.53 34.01
N THR A 293 -0.03 -8.70 32.98
CA THR A 293 1.26 -8.05 32.71
C THR A 293 1.34 -6.56 33.03
N ASP A 294 0.23 -5.88 33.33
CA ASP A 294 0.25 -4.43 33.58
C ASP A 294 0.38 -4.03 35.07
N GLU A 295 0.20 -4.92 36.02
CA GLU A 295 0.27 -4.53 37.46
C GLU A 295 1.67 -4.65 38.10
N ASN A 296 2.65 -5.31 37.43
CA ASN A 296 3.97 -5.54 38.05
C ASN A 296 5.09 -4.58 37.57
N SER A 297 4.82 -3.63 36.71
CA SER A 297 5.84 -2.66 36.22
C SER A 297 5.89 -1.34 37.03
N LEU A 298 4.92 -1.07 37.90
CA LEU A 298 4.82 0.19 38.65
C LEU A 298 5.39 0.14 40.07
N GLN A 299 5.97 -0.98 40.55
CA GLN A 299 6.48 -1.09 41.93
C GLN A 299 8.01 -1.21 42.04
N ARG A 300 8.82 -1.00 41.00
CA ARG A 300 10.29 -1.14 41.09
C ARG A 300 11.10 0.16 41.11
N ASP A 301 10.48 1.30 41.16
CA ASP A 301 11.22 2.60 41.26
C ASP A 301 11.01 3.37 42.58
N LYS A 302 10.85 2.65 43.69
CA LYS A 302 10.92 3.28 45.05
C LYS A 302 11.63 2.32 46.00
N SER A 303 12.96 2.21 45.88
CA SER A 303 13.85 1.81 46.99
C SER A 303 15.27 2.24 46.70
#